data_5170d7c2941db14f4eb3571ba0b6f810
#
_entry.id   5170d7c2941db14f4eb3571ba0b6f810
#
_cell.length_a   1.000
_cell.length_b   1.000
_cell.length_c   1.000
_cell.angle_alpha   90.00
_cell.angle_beta   90.00
_cell.angle_gamma   90.00
#
_symmetry.space_group_name_H-M   'P 1'
#
loop_
_entity.id
_entity.type
_entity.pdbx_description
1 polymer ?
#
loop_
_entity_poly.entity_id
_entity_poly.type
_entity_poly.pdbx_seq_one_letter_code
_entity_poly.pdbx_strand_id
1 'polypeptide(L)'
;MNPMLNIAIRAARKAGNIIAKNYERRDDIITMEKGKNDYVTNIDKASEEAIIEIIKKSYPNHTIITEESGALEGSDNDVQWVIDPLDGTTNFVKGLPHFSVSIAIRVKGRTEVGVVYDPIRNELFTAVRGEGAKLNDLRLRVENKRDLSGAVLATGFPFKQAKYMPMQFRMMESLIQEVADFRRTGSAALDLCYVAAGRVDGYFEYGIKAWDVAAGDLIVREAGGIVTDYHAGHGYLKAGHIVAAAPRVLKEMLNKIQPCLAEDLK
;
A
#
# COMPACT_ATOMS: atom_id res chain seq x y z
N MET A 1 -5.71 -12.91 -20.20
CA MET A 1 -5.84 -12.54 -18.78
C MET A 1 -4.71 -13.23 -18.02
N ASN A 2 -3.97 -12.52 -17.20
CA ASN A 2 -2.83 -13.08 -16.46
C ASN A 2 -3.29 -14.12 -15.44
N PRO A 3 -2.81 -15.40 -15.48
CA PRO A 3 -3.27 -16.44 -14.56
C PRO A 3 -3.01 -16.13 -13.09
N MET A 4 -1.86 -15.50 -12.78
CA MET A 4 -1.50 -15.13 -11.41
C MET A 4 -2.41 -14.00 -10.88
N LEU A 5 -2.84 -13.05 -11.72
CA LEU A 5 -3.84 -12.05 -11.34
C LEU A 5 -5.15 -12.71 -10.87
N ASN A 6 -5.64 -13.72 -11.55
CA ASN A 6 -6.88 -14.41 -11.16
C ASN A 6 -6.76 -15.08 -9.79
N ILE A 7 -5.61 -15.67 -9.50
CA ILE A 7 -5.33 -16.29 -8.19
C ILE A 7 -5.24 -15.21 -7.11
N ALA A 8 -4.54 -14.08 -7.37
CA ALA A 8 -4.43 -12.95 -6.45
C ALA A 8 -5.81 -12.35 -6.13
N ILE A 9 -6.67 -12.14 -7.14
CA ILE A 9 -8.05 -11.64 -6.94
C ILE A 9 -8.86 -12.60 -6.07
N ARG A 10 -8.79 -13.91 -6.35
CA ARG A 10 -9.49 -14.91 -5.58
C ARG A 10 -9.04 -14.95 -4.12
N ALA A 11 -7.72 -14.84 -3.89
CA ALA A 11 -7.12 -14.79 -2.56
C ALA A 11 -7.54 -13.52 -1.81
N ALA A 12 -7.42 -12.34 -2.44
CA ALA A 12 -7.82 -11.07 -1.85
C ALA A 12 -9.30 -11.03 -1.47
N ARG A 13 -10.20 -11.53 -2.34
CA ARG A 13 -11.63 -11.62 -2.03
C ARG A 13 -11.94 -12.61 -0.91
N LYS A 14 -11.23 -13.74 -0.83
CA LYS A 14 -11.41 -14.71 0.27
C LYS A 14 -11.02 -14.10 1.62
N ALA A 15 -9.85 -13.44 1.69
CA ALA A 15 -9.40 -12.73 2.88
C ALA A 15 -10.34 -11.56 3.23
N GLY A 16 -10.71 -10.73 2.24
CA GLY A 16 -11.64 -9.63 2.45
C GLY A 16 -13.01 -10.06 2.98
N ASN A 17 -13.52 -11.22 2.56
CA ASN A 17 -14.76 -11.78 3.12
C ASN A 17 -14.60 -12.17 4.61
N ILE A 18 -13.42 -12.69 5.01
CA ILE A 18 -13.11 -12.97 6.41
C ILE A 18 -13.10 -11.66 7.20
N ILE A 19 -12.41 -10.65 6.69
CA ILE A 19 -12.30 -9.33 7.33
C ILE A 19 -13.69 -8.68 7.48
N ALA A 20 -14.47 -8.58 6.39
CA ALA A 20 -15.79 -7.95 6.40
C ALA A 20 -16.76 -8.61 7.38
N LYS A 21 -16.79 -9.95 7.39
CA LYS A 21 -17.64 -10.71 8.33
C LYS A 21 -17.30 -10.42 9.79
N ASN A 22 -16.03 -10.28 10.13
CA ASN A 22 -15.58 -10.04 11.50
C ASN A 22 -15.62 -8.54 11.85
N TYR A 23 -15.55 -7.64 10.89
CA TYR A 23 -15.75 -6.21 11.10
C TYR A 23 -17.15 -5.90 11.65
N GLU A 24 -18.17 -6.67 11.25
CA GLU A 24 -19.54 -6.55 11.76
C GLU A 24 -19.71 -7.19 13.15
N ARG A 25 -18.79 -8.07 13.58
CA ARG A 25 -18.85 -8.86 14.82
C ARG A 25 -17.56 -8.69 15.62
N ARG A 26 -17.40 -7.53 16.25
CA ARG A 26 -16.13 -7.15 16.90
C ARG A 26 -15.86 -7.86 18.22
N ASP A 27 -16.86 -8.43 18.86
CA ASP A 27 -16.72 -9.08 20.17
C ASP A 27 -15.76 -10.29 20.14
N ASP A 28 -15.57 -10.89 18.97
CA ASP A 28 -14.70 -12.06 18.75
C ASP A 28 -13.25 -11.66 18.33
N ILE A 29 -12.94 -10.36 18.22
CA ILE A 29 -11.63 -9.90 17.78
C ILE A 29 -10.64 -9.96 18.96
N ILE A 30 -9.67 -10.85 18.84
CA ILE A 30 -8.53 -10.92 19.76
C ILE A 30 -7.41 -10.06 19.21
N THR A 31 -7.12 -8.95 19.90
CA THR A 31 -6.05 -8.02 19.53
C THR A 31 -4.81 -8.30 20.37
N MET A 32 -3.66 -8.39 19.71
CA MET A 32 -2.34 -8.45 20.34
C MET A 32 -1.49 -7.26 19.88
N GLU A 33 -0.69 -6.71 20.78
CA GLU A 33 0.25 -5.64 20.47
C GLU A 33 1.63 -6.26 20.14
N LYS A 34 2.09 -6.09 18.87
CA LYS A 34 3.45 -6.53 18.44
C LYS A 34 4.53 -5.58 18.95
N GLY A 35 4.17 -4.33 19.23
CA GLY A 35 5.02 -3.26 19.67
C GLY A 35 4.22 -1.99 19.91
N LYS A 36 4.82 -0.92 20.40
CA LYS A 36 4.11 0.34 20.69
C LYS A 36 3.31 0.82 19.47
N ASN A 37 1.97 0.83 19.59
CA ASN A 37 1.02 1.22 18.54
C ASN A 37 1.07 0.31 17.28
N ASP A 38 1.46 -0.94 17.43
CA ASP A 38 1.53 -1.93 16.36
C ASP A 38 0.67 -3.14 16.75
N TYR A 39 -0.46 -3.30 16.09
CA TYR A 39 -1.48 -4.29 16.44
C TYR A 39 -1.54 -5.41 15.40
N VAL A 40 -1.83 -6.61 15.88
CA VAL A 40 -2.25 -7.74 15.05
C VAL A 40 -3.47 -8.37 15.69
N THR A 41 -4.36 -8.90 14.88
CA THR A 41 -5.53 -9.63 15.36
C THR A 41 -5.53 -11.07 14.87
N ASN A 42 -6.39 -11.89 15.46
CA ASN A 42 -6.68 -13.24 14.93
C ASN A 42 -7.21 -13.19 13.49
N ILE A 43 -7.75 -12.05 13.06
CA ILE A 43 -8.30 -11.85 11.71
C ILE A 43 -7.20 -11.63 10.69
N ASP A 44 -6.12 -10.89 11.02
CA ASP A 44 -4.91 -10.78 10.17
C ASP A 44 -4.37 -12.18 9.86
N LYS A 45 -4.20 -13.01 10.89
CA LYS A 45 -3.69 -14.38 10.75
C LYS A 45 -4.62 -15.27 9.92
N ALA A 46 -5.93 -15.24 10.19
CA ALA A 46 -6.90 -16.02 9.43
C ALA A 46 -6.98 -15.60 7.95
N SER A 47 -6.82 -14.28 7.68
CA SER A 47 -6.74 -13.73 6.34
C SER A 47 -5.49 -14.18 5.62
N GLU A 48 -4.34 -14.13 6.30
CA GLU A 48 -3.06 -14.59 5.78
C GLU A 48 -3.08 -16.08 5.42
N GLU A 49 -3.56 -16.92 6.33
CA GLU A 49 -3.68 -18.37 6.10
C GLU A 49 -4.54 -18.69 4.88
N ALA A 50 -5.68 -18.00 4.72
CA ALA A 50 -6.57 -18.19 3.58
C ALA A 50 -5.92 -17.76 2.25
N ILE A 51 -5.10 -16.69 2.25
CA ILE A 51 -4.35 -16.27 1.07
C ILE A 51 -3.29 -17.29 0.72
N ILE A 52 -2.48 -17.73 1.71
CA ILE A 52 -1.40 -18.72 1.53
C ILE A 52 -1.94 -20.03 0.99
N GLU A 53 -3.06 -20.55 1.53
CA GLU A 53 -3.69 -21.77 1.06
C GLU A 53 -4.04 -21.71 -0.43
N ILE A 54 -4.65 -20.59 -0.88
CA ILE A 54 -5.06 -20.40 -2.27
C ILE A 54 -3.83 -20.33 -3.19
N ILE A 55 -2.78 -19.61 -2.76
CA ILE A 55 -1.56 -19.47 -3.55
C ILE A 55 -0.85 -20.82 -3.66
N LYS A 56 -0.60 -21.51 -2.55
CA LYS A 56 0.12 -22.79 -2.53
C LYS A 56 -0.60 -23.90 -3.29
N LYS A 57 -1.92 -23.87 -3.33
CA LYS A 57 -2.71 -24.82 -4.13
C LYS A 57 -2.46 -24.66 -5.63
N SER A 58 -2.19 -23.43 -6.10
CA SER A 58 -2.01 -23.12 -7.53
C SER A 58 -0.52 -23.03 -7.91
N TYR A 59 0.30 -22.56 -6.99
CA TYR A 59 1.74 -22.29 -7.16
C TYR A 59 2.54 -22.77 -5.94
N PRO A 60 2.66 -24.09 -5.72
CA PRO A 60 3.28 -24.66 -4.52
C PRO A 60 4.76 -24.30 -4.34
N ASN A 61 5.44 -23.98 -5.45
CA ASN A 61 6.87 -23.72 -5.48
C ASN A 61 7.26 -22.24 -5.35
N HIS A 62 6.29 -21.31 -5.42
CA HIS A 62 6.58 -19.88 -5.31
C HIS A 62 6.89 -19.47 -3.86
N THR A 63 7.78 -18.52 -3.70
CA THR A 63 8.07 -17.88 -2.41
C THR A 63 6.94 -16.92 -2.04
N ILE A 64 6.56 -16.92 -0.75
CA ILE A 64 5.56 -16.00 -0.20
C ILE A 64 6.23 -15.18 0.89
N ILE A 65 6.11 -13.85 0.83
CA ILE A 65 6.60 -12.89 1.82
C ILE A 65 5.38 -12.16 2.37
N THR A 66 5.15 -12.26 3.66
CA THR A 66 3.95 -11.70 4.29
C THR A 66 4.30 -11.00 5.61
N GLU A 67 3.44 -10.08 6.04
CA GLU A 67 3.67 -9.28 7.24
C GLU A 67 3.72 -10.12 8.51
N GLU A 68 2.82 -11.12 8.64
CA GLU A 68 2.64 -11.84 9.90
C GLU A 68 3.62 -13.01 10.06
N SER A 69 3.76 -13.85 9.04
CA SER A 69 4.60 -15.05 9.07
C SER A 69 6.01 -14.84 8.50
N GLY A 70 6.28 -13.67 7.87
CA GLY A 70 7.56 -13.41 7.23
C GLY A 70 7.72 -14.14 5.91
N ALA A 71 8.92 -14.66 5.63
CA ALA A 71 9.23 -15.34 4.38
C ALA A 71 8.96 -16.86 4.48
N LEU A 72 8.11 -17.36 3.59
CA LEU A 72 7.87 -18.77 3.35
C LEU A 72 8.55 -19.16 2.04
N GLU A 73 9.76 -19.67 2.16
CA GLU A 73 10.61 -20.00 1.01
C GLU A 73 9.99 -21.10 0.15
N GLY A 74 9.99 -20.87 -1.17
CA GLY A 74 9.64 -21.86 -2.19
C GLY A 74 10.89 -22.35 -2.92
N SER A 75 10.76 -23.32 -3.78
CA SER A 75 11.84 -23.77 -4.65
C SER A 75 12.05 -22.86 -5.87
N ASP A 76 11.08 -22.02 -6.20
CA ASP A 76 11.15 -20.97 -7.22
C ASP A 76 11.27 -19.60 -6.54
N ASN A 77 12.50 -19.12 -6.41
CA ASN A 77 12.79 -17.80 -5.82
C ASN A 77 12.66 -16.64 -6.82
N ASP A 78 12.50 -16.93 -8.11
CA ASP A 78 12.28 -15.90 -9.13
C ASP A 78 10.87 -15.28 -8.99
N VAL A 79 9.89 -16.03 -8.44
CA VAL A 79 8.52 -15.56 -8.24
C VAL A 79 8.21 -15.41 -6.76
N GLN A 80 7.90 -14.19 -6.33
CA GLN A 80 7.60 -13.85 -4.95
C GLN A 80 6.21 -13.19 -4.85
N TRP A 81 5.39 -13.70 -3.94
CA TRP A 81 4.13 -13.07 -3.54
C TRP A 81 4.40 -12.23 -2.29
N VAL A 82 4.15 -10.93 -2.37
CA VAL A 82 4.36 -9.98 -1.27
C VAL A 82 2.99 -9.54 -0.80
N ILE A 83 2.68 -9.81 0.48
CA ILE A 83 1.30 -9.79 1.00
C ILE A 83 1.22 -9.01 2.29
N ASP A 84 0.26 -8.08 2.35
CA ASP A 84 -0.31 -7.58 3.59
C ASP A 84 -1.74 -8.11 3.70
N PRO A 85 -2.03 -8.99 4.69
CA PRO A 85 -3.35 -9.59 4.83
C PRO A 85 -4.42 -8.63 5.33
N LEU A 86 -4.02 -7.54 6.04
CA LEU A 86 -4.91 -6.50 6.56
C LEU A 86 -4.16 -5.18 6.78
N ASP A 87 -3.91 -4.44 5.68
CA ASP A 87 -3.38 -3.07 5.78
C ASP A 87 -4.40 -2.14 6.42
N GLY A 88 -4.03 -1.54 7.54
CA GLY A 88 -4.92 -0.71 8.36
C GLY A 88 -5.52 -1.44 9.57
N THR A 89 -4.81 -2.37 10.19
CA THR A 89 -5.24 -3.13 11.39
C THR A 89 -5.76 -2.23 12.51
N THR A 90 -5.12 -1.07 12.75
CA THR A 90 -5.61 -0.10 13.74
C THR A 90 -7.02 0.41 13.41
N ASN A 91 -7.29 0.72 12.15
CA ASN A 91 -8.62 1.13 11.68
C ASN A 91 -9.64 0.01 11.90
N PHE A 92 -9.29 -1.21 11.54
CA PHE A 92 -10.13 -2.39 11.73
C PHE A 92 -10.49 -2.56 13.22
N VAL A 93 -9.51 -2.56 14.13
CA VAL A 93 -9.70 -2.68 15.58
C VAL A 93 -10.58 -1.56 16.13
N LYS A 94 -10.42 -0.32 15.65
CA LYS A 94 -11.20 0.85 16.09
C LYS A 94 -12.56 0.99 15.38
N GLY A 95 -12.83 0.15 14.38
CA GLY A 95 -14.07 0.20 13.61
C GLY A 95 -14.18 1.36 12.65
N LEU A 96 -13.05 1.82 12.16
CA LEU A 96 -13.00 2.76 11.04
C LEU A 96 -13.00 1.94 9.74
N PRO A 97 -13.98 2.14 8.82
CA PRO A 97 -14.13 1.31 7.62
C PRO A 97 -13.13 1.71 6.53
N HIS A 98 -11.82 1.61 6.82
CA HIS A 98 -10.75 1.97 5.91
C HIS A 98 -9.53 1.07 6.13
N PHE A 99 -9.50 -0.03 5.44
CA PHE A 99 -8.46 -1.07 5.46
C PHE A 99 -8.57 -1.93 4.21
N SER A 100 -7.53 -2.67 3.89
CA SER A 100 -7.48 -3.47 2.66
C SER A 100 -6.65 -4.74 2.78
N VAL A 101 -6.79 -5.62 1.81
CA VAL A 101 -5.86 -6.72 1.50
C VAL A 101 -4.97 -6.26 0.36
N SER A 102 -3.65 -6.36 0.53
CA SER A 102 -2.66 -5.99 -0.50
C SER A 102 -1.87 -7.23 -0.93
N ILE A 103 -1.83 -7.52 -2.24
CA ILE A 103 -1.10 -8.64 -2.82
C ILE A 103 -0.33 -8.16 -4.05
N ALA A 104 1.00 -8.24 -4.00
CA ALA A 104 1.86 -8.03 -5.15
C ALA A 104 2.54 -9.32 -5.58
N ILE A 105 2.74 -9.50 -6.88
CA ILE A 105 3.52 -10.60 -7.43
C ILE A 105 4.73 -10.03 -8.12
N ARG A 106 5.91 -10.40 -7.63
CA ARG A 106 7.20 -9.98 -8.17
C ARG A 106 7.86 -11.12 -8.92
N VAL A 107 8.34 -10.84 -10.10
CA VAL A 107 9.10 -11.79 -10.92
C VAL A 107 10.50 -11.21 -11.16
N LYS A 108 11.53 -11.94 -10.77
CA LYS A 108 12.94 -11.49 -10.84
C LYS A 108 13.14 -10.09 -10.25
N GLY A 109 12.54 -9.87 -9.08
CA GLY A 109 12.67 -8.60 -8.34
C GLY A 109 11.78 -7.45 -8.83
N ARG A 110 10.98 -7.62 -9.90
CA ARG A 110 10.10 -6.60 -10.47
C ARG A 110 8.64 -6.94 -10.25
N THR A 111 7.84 -6.00 -9.76
CA THR A 111 6.39 -6.19 -9.57
C THR A 111 5.70 -6.28 -10.92
N GLU A 112 5.05 -7.40 -11.19
CA GLU A 112 4.33 -7.69 -12.45
C GLU A 112 2.82 -7.66 -12.28
N VAL A 113 2.31 -7.96 -11.07
CA VAL A 113 0.88 -7.93 -10.75
C VAL A 113 0.69 -7.26 -9.40
N GLY A 114 -0.31 -6.40 -9.29
CA GLY A 114 -0.76 -5.77 -8.05
C GLY A 114 -2.27 -5.90 -7.87
N VAL A 115 -2.69 -6.25 -6.67
CA VAL A 115 -4.09 -6.33 -6.25
C VAL A 115 -4.23 -5.69 -4.88
N VAL A 116 -5.14 -4.71 -4.75
CA VAL A 116 -5.57 -4.15 -3.46
C VAL A 116 -7.08 -4.22 -3.39
N TYR A 117 -7.60 -4.77 -2.31
CA TYR A 117 -9.05 -4.96 -2.15
C TYR A 117 -9.55 -4.35 -0.84
N ASP A 118 -10.40 -3.34 -0.94
CA ASP A 118 -11.20 -2.80 0.16
C ASP A 118 -12.48 -3.63 0.30
N PRO A 119 -12.64 -4.44 1.34
CA PRO A 119 -13.78 -5.34 1.47
C PRO A 119 -15.06 -4.63 1.90
N ILE A 120 -14.96 -3.44 2.51
CA ILE A 120 -16.12 -2.68 2.99
C ILE A 120 -16.78 -1.91 1.83
N ARG A 121 -15.95 -1.28 0.98
CA ARG A 121 -16.45 -0.57 -0.20
C ARG A 121 -16.64 -1.48 -1.40
N ASN A 122 -16.19 -2.74 -1.30
CA ASN A 122 -16.12 -3.68 -2.42
C ASN A 122 -15.38 -3.07 -3.63
N GLU A 123 -14.27 -2.41 -3.36
CA GLU A 123 -13.39 -1.80 -4.34
C GLU A 123 -12.18 -2.69 -4.58
N LEU A 124 -12.08 -3.23 -5.79
CA LEU A 124 -10.99 -4.08 -6.22
C LEU A 124 -10.10 -3.30 -7.19
N PHE A 125 -8.92 -2.89 -6.72
CA PHE A 125 -7.88 -2.28 -7.53
C PHE A 125 -6.94 -3.36 -8.06
N THR A 126 -6.68 -3.34 -9.36
CA THR A 126 -5.82 -4.33 -10.03
C THR A 126 -4.91 -3.66 -11.04
N ALA A 127 -3.69 -4.19 -11.17
CA ALA A 127 -2.79 -3.84 -12.26
C ALA A 127 -1.99 -5.06 -12.72
N VAL A 128 -1.72 -5.13 -14.01
CA VAL A 128 -0.71 -5.98 -14.63
C VAL A 128 0.22 -5.07 -15.40
N ARG A 129 1.52 -5.29 -15.26
CA ARG A 129 2.53 -4.45 -15.92
C ARG A 129 2.31 -4.40 -17.44
N GLY A 130 2.19 -3.17 -17.97
CA GLY A 130 1.93 -2.90 -19.39
C GLY A 130 0.47 -3.05 -19.83
N GLU A 131 -0.46 -3.47 -18.94
CA GLU A 131 -1.89 -3.63 -19.29
C GLU A 131 -2.77 -2.52 -18.70
N GLY A 132 -2.21 -1.65 -17.84
CA GLY A 132 -2.91 -0.58 -17.14
C GLY A 132 -3.51 -1.00 -15.80
N ALA A 133 -3.98 -0.02 -15.03
CA ALA A 133 -4.64 -0.21 -13.75
C ALA A 133 -6.17 -0.10 -13.89
N LYS A 134 -6.90 -0.80 -13.01
CA LYS A 134 -8.37 -0.84 -12.99
C LYS A 134 -8.90 -0.79 -11.57
N LEU A 135 -10.08 -0.16 -11.41
CA LEU A 135 -10.96 -0.27 -10.24
C LEU A 135 -12.26 -0.94 -10.68
N ASN A 136 -12.59 -2.12 -10.13
CA ASN A 136 -13.79 -2.88 -10.51
C ASN A 136 -13.96 -2.97 -12.04
N ASP A 137 -12.88 -3.36 -12.74
CA ASP A 137 -12.76 -3.46 -14.20
C ASP A 137 -12.77 -2.14 -14.98
N LEU A 138 -13.04 -1.00 -14.36
CA LEU A 138 -12.94 0.32 -14.97
C LEU A 138 -11.50 0.83 -14.96
N ARG A 139 -11.00 1.29 -16.12
CA ARG A 139 -9.63 1.77 -16.27
C ARG A 139 -9.38 3.02 -15.41
N LEU A 140 -8.28 2.99 -14.65
CA LEU A 140 -7.79 4.11 -13.85
C LEU A 140 -6.82 4.99 -14.62
N ARG A 141 -6.81 6.27 -14.27
CA ARG A 141 -5.77 7.23 -14.63
C ARG A 141 -5.59 8.23 -13.50
N VAL A 142 -4.33 8.55 -13.17
CA VAL A 142 -4.03 9.63 -12.22
C VAL A 142 -4.59 10.97 -12.72
N GLU A 143 -4.93 11.85 -11.79
CA GLU A 143 -5.37 13.22 -12.12
C GLU A 143 -4.26 13.97 -12.87
N ASN A 144 -4.59 14.67 -13.95
CA ASN A 144 -3.63 15.47 -14.72
C ASN A 144 -3.46 16.88 -14.11
N LYS A 145 -3.17 16.94 -12.82
CA LYS A 145 -2.93 18.20 -12.10
C LYS A 145 -1.58 18.77 -12.46
N ARG A 146 -1.48 20.11 -12.53
CA ARG A 146 -0.27 20.81 -13.00
C ARG A 146 0.68 21.20 -11.88
N ASP A 147 0.16 21.43 -10.67
CA ASP A 147 0.86 21.97 -9.51
C ASP A 147 0.20 21.50 -8.21
N LEU A 148 0.70 21.95 -7.06
CA LEU A 148 0.16 21.64 -5.74
C LEU A 148 -1.08 22.46 -5.36
N SER A 149 -1.40 23.51 -6.14
CA SER A 149 -2.53 24.40 -5.80
C SER A 149 -3.86 23.61 -5.76
N GLY A 150 -4.51 23.65 -4.61
CA GLY A 150 -5.74 22.90 -4.39
C GLY A 150 -5.57 21.38 -4.39
N ALA A 151 -4.34 20.86 -4.28
CA ALA A 151 -4.10 19.42 -4.17
C ALA A 151 -4.56 18.87 -2.83
N VAL A 152 -5.01 17.64 -2.81
CA VAL A 152 -5.22 16.86 -1.58
C VAL A 152 -4.13 15.79 -1.52
N LEU A 153 -3.33 15.79 -0.46
CA LEU A 153 -2.26 14.82 -0.28
C LEU A 153 -2.62 13.82 0.83
N ALA A 154 -2.26 12.55 0.63
CA ALA A 154 -2.31 11.55 1.67
C ALA A 154 -0.92 11.33 2.27
N THR A 155 -0.87 10.92 3.56
CA THR A 155 0.38 10.65 4.27
C THR A 155 0.18 9.74 5.46
N GLY A 156 1.27 9.15 5.96
CA GLY A 156 1.35 8.46 7.23
C GLY A 156 2.37 9.07 8.18
N PHE A 157 2.49 8.50 9.37
CA PHE A 157 3.45 8.95 10.38
C PHE A 157 4.38 7.80 10.79
N PRO A 158 5.69 8.07 10.96
CA PRO A 158 6.68 7.05 11.34
C PRO A 158 6.60 6.69 12.84
N PHE A 159 5.45 6.22 13.32
CA PHE A 159 5.24 5.90 14.74
C PHE A 159 6.23 4.87 15.30
N LYS A 160 6.64 3.90 14.47
CA LYS A 160 7.64 2.88 14.83
C LYS A 160 9.07 3.45 14.89
N GLN A 161 9.29 4.66 14.35
CA GLN A 161 10.60 5.32 14.25
C GLN A 161 10.49 6.80 14.65
N ALA A 162 10.15 7.04 15.92
CA ALA A 162 9.81 8.36 16.45
C ALA A 162 10.85 9.46 16.19
N LYS A 163 12.15 9.09 16.00
CA LYS A 163 13.21 10.05 15.66
C LYS A 163 12.95 10.82 14.36
N TYR A 164 12.16 10.28 13.43
CA TYR A 164 11.80 10.91 12.16
C TYR A 164 10.49 11.71 12.22
N MET A 165 9.81 11.75 13.36
CA MET A 165 8.58 12.54 13.51
C MET A 165 8.81 14.04 13.26
N PRO A 166 9.91 14.69 13.75
CA PRO A 166 10.18 16.09 13.41
C PRO A 166 10.37 16.33 11.90
N MET A 167 10.99 15.38 11.19
CA MET A 167 11.12 15.44 9.73
C MET A 167 9.74 15.42 9.05
N GLN A 168 8.86 14.49 9.45
CA GLN A 168 7.51 14.38 8.91
C GLN A 168 6.72 15.69 9.09
N PHE A 169 6.80 16.32 10.27
CA PHE A 169 6.13 17.62 10.50
C PHE A 169 6.70 18.75 9.65
N ARG A 170 8.02 18.83 9.45
CA ARG A 170 8.63 19.82 8.55
C ARG A 170 8.16 19.64 7.11
N MET A 171 8.06 18.40 6.62
CA MET A 171 7.53 18.10 5.28
C MET A 171 6.08 18.58 5.15
N MET A 172 5.23 18.26 6.13
CA MET A 172 3.85 18.74 6.13
C MET A 172 3.76 20.26 6.18
N GLU A 173 4.56 20.92 7.02
CA GLU A 173 4.63 22.38 7.11
C GLU A 173 5.04 23.02 5.78
N SER A 174 6.01 22.42 5.07
CA SER A 174 6.47 22.93 3.77
C SER A 174 5.44 22.78 2.65
N LEU A 175 4.53 21.81 2.78
CA LEU A 175 3.51 21.50 1.78
C LEU A 175 2.16 22.18 2.05
N ILE A 176 1.80 22.42 3.33
CA ILE A 176 0.45 22.87 3.73
C ILE A 176 0.08 24.25 3.17
N GLN A 177 1.09 25.08 2.86
CA GLN A 177 0.88 26.42 2.26
C GLN A 177 0.43 26.34 0.79
N GLU A 178 0.66 25.21 0.13
CA GLU A 178 0.43 25.03 -1.30
C GLU A 178 -0.81 24.16 -1.58
N VAL A 179 -1.17 23.26 -0.65
CA VAL A 179 -2.20 22.25 -0.86
C VAL A 179 -3.53 22.66 -0.24
N ALA A 180 -4.62 22.06 -0.70
CA ALA A 180 -5.95 22.28 -0.12
C ALA A 180 -6.11 21.55 1.22
N ASP A 181 -5.57 20.33 1.35
CA ASP A 181 -5.78 19.52 2.54
C ASP A 181 -4.84 18.29 2.59
N PHE A 182 -4.76 17.69 3.79
CA PHE A 182 -4.12 16.40 4.01
C PHE A 182 -5.12 15.33 4.42
N ARG A 183 -4.81 14.08 4.07
CA ARG A 183 -5.47 12.89 4.59
C ARG A 183 -4.46 12.01 5.32
N ARG A 184 -4.82 11.57 6.51
CA ARG A 184 -4.11 10.53 7.26
C ARG A 184 -5.08 9.39 7.46
N THR A 185 -5.22 8.54 6.43
CA THR A 185 -6.28 7.54 6.35
C THR A 185 -5.93 6.27 7.12
N GLY A 186 -4.66 5.85 7.14
CA GLY A 186 -4.14 4.72 7.91
C GLY A 186 -4.09 3.39 7.15
N SER A 187 -4.13 3.43 5.81
CA SER A 187 -3.91 2.31 4.91
C SER A 187 -3.05 2.80 3.74
N ALA A 188 -1.77 2.44 3.73
CA ALA A 188 -0.82 2.86 2.69
C ALA A 188 -1.19 2.31 1.31
N ALA A 189 -1.67 1.07 1.26
CA ALA A 189 -2.12 0.44 0.02
C ALA A 189 -3.32 1.18 -0.59
N LEU A 190 -4.30 1.60 0.24
CA LEU A 190 -5.45 2.39 -0.25
C LEU A 190 -5.05 3.81 -0.61
N ASP A 191 -4.13 4.45 0.11
CA ASP A 191 -3.64 5.79 -0.23
C ASP A 191 -3.01 5.81 -1.62
N LEU A 192 -2.18 4.81 -1.96
CA LEU A 192 -1.64 4.63 -3.32
C LEU A 192 -2.74 4.37 -4.36
N CYS A 193 -3.70 3.52 -4.05
CA CYS A 193 -4.85 3.29 -4.93
C CYS A 193 -5.68 4.55 -5.17
N TYR A 194 -5.79 5.42 -4.16
CA TYR A 194 -6.51 6.69 -4.28
C TYR A 194 -5.73 7.71 -5.13
N VAL A 195 -4.40 7.69 -5.10
CA VAL A 195 -3.58 8.44 -6.08
C VAL A 195 -3.88 7.94 -7.49
N ALA A 196 -3.87 6.62 -7.72
CA ALA A 196 -4.14 6.02 -9.03
C ALA A 196 -5.56 6.33 -9.55
N ALA A 197 -6.53 6.50 -8.64
CA ALA A 197 -7.93 6.82 -8.96
C ALA A 197 -8.23 8.33 -9.04
N GLY A 198 -7.24 9.21 -8.80
CA GLY A 198 -7.44 10.66 -8.76
C GLY A 198 -8.30 11.15 -7.59
N ARG A 199 -8.42 10.36 -6.52
CA ARG A 199 -9.15 10.76 -5.29
C ARG A 199 -8.28 11.61 -4.36
N VAL A 200 -6.97 11.40 -4.40
CA VAL A 200 -5.93 12.27 -3.85
C VAL A 200 -4.88 12.51 -4.92
N ASP A 201 -4.20 13.64 -4.85
CA ASP A 201 -3.27 14.09 -5.88
C ASP A 201 -1.84 13.56 -5.66
N GLY A 202 -1.52 13.16 -4.43
CA GLY A 202 -0.23 12.60 -4.08
C GLY A 202 -0.24 11.91 -2.73
N TYR A 203 0.78 11.09 -2.52
CA TYR A 203 1.02 10.35 -1.28
C TYR A 203 2.50 10.38 -0.95
N PHE A 204 2.85 10.51 0.35
CA PHE A 204 4.21 10.36 0.85
C PHE A 204 4.21 9.79 2.26
N GLU A 205 5.12 8.87 2.54
CA GLU A 205 5.27 8.27 3.87
C GLU A 205 6.69 7.77 4.10
N TYR A 206 7.10 7.77 5.37
CA TYR A 206 8.33 7.18 5.89
C TYR A 206 8.01 6.03 6.85
N GLY A 207 8.80 4.94 6.75
CA GLY A 207 8.68 3.78 7.65
C GLY A 207 7.80 2.66 7.11
N ILE A 208 7.45 2.72 5.81
CA ILE A 208 6.66 1.69 5.10
C ILE A 208 7.48 0.43 4.83
N LYS A 209 6.80 -0.68 4.63
CA LYS A 209 7.37 -1.97 4.24
C LYS A 209 6.96 -2.33 2.81
N ALA A 210 7.63 -3.34 2.24
CA ALA A 210 7.35 -3.76 0.87
C ALA A 210 5.90 -4.24 0.69
N TRP A 211 5.32 -4.92 1.67
CA TRP A 211 3.96 -5.44 1.61
C TRP A 211 2.90 -4.32 1.63
N ASP A 212 3.17 -3.19 2.31
CA ASP A 212 2.28 -2.03 2.34
C ASP A 212 2.12 -1.39 0.96
N VAL A 213 3.16 -1.42 0.12
CA VAL A 213 3.23 -0.54 -1.06
C VAL A 213 3.49 -1.24 -2.40
N ALA A 214 3.98 -2.49 -2.43
CA ALA A 214 4.39 -3.13 -3.69
C ALA A 214 3.23 -3.29 -4.70
N ALA A 215 2.02 -3.55 -4.24
CA ALA A 215 0.84 -3.62 -5.10
C ALA A 215 0.41 -2.23 -5.56
N GLY A 216 0.29 -1.29 -4.61
CA GLY A 216 -0.10 0.10 -4.87
C GLY A 216 0.87 0.83 -5.80
N ASP A 217 2.19 0.58 -5.68
CA ASP A 217 3.21 1.10 -6.61
C ASP A 217 2.88 0.75 -8.06
N LEU A 218 2.64 -0.52 -8.34
CA LEU A 218 2.30 -0.93 -9.71
C LEU A 218 0.99 -0.29 -10.17
N ILE A 219 -0.02 -0.23 -9.30
CA ILE A 219 -1.32 0.37 -9.62
C ILE A 219 -1.16 1.85 -9.99
N VAL A 220 -0.36 2.63 -9.23
CA VAL A 220 -0.07 4.04 -9.55
C VAL A 220 0.64 4.16 -10.90
N ARG A 221 1.70 3.36 -11.14
CA ARG A 221 2.45 3.40 -12.40
C ARG A 221 1.60 3.06 -13.61
N GLU A 222 0.80 2.02 -13.51
CA GLU A 222 -0.10 1.58 -14.58
C GLU A 222 -1.28 2.54 -14.80
N ALA A 223 -1.58 3.41 -13.83
CA ALA A 223 -2.49 4.53 -13.98
C ALA A 223 -1.83 5.80 -14.57
N GLY A 224 -0.51 5.77 -14.83
CA GLY A 224 0.25 6.89 -15.41
C GLY A 224 0.89 7.82 -14.37
N GLY A 225 0.89 7.46 -13.10
CA GLY A 225 1.63 8.15 -12.03
C GLY A 225 3.10 7.73 -11.96
N ILE A 226 3.85 8.42 -11.12
CA ILE A 226 5.25 8.11 -10.82
C ILE A 226 5.36 7.81 -9.33
N VAL A 227 6.19 6.82 -9.00
CA VAL A 227 6.52 6.44 -7.62
C VAL A 227 8.03 6.48 -7.45
N THR A 228 8.52 7.15 -6.43
CA THR A 228 9.95 7.28 -6.12
C THR A 228 10.19 7.20 -4.62
N ASP A 229 11.45 7.09 -4.22
CA ASP A 229 11.88 7.47 -2.88
C ASP A 229 12.02 9.01 -2.75
N TYR A 230 12.42 9.50 -1.57
CA TYR A 230 12.59 10.93 -1.31
C TYR A 230 13.69 11.60 -2.13
N HIS A 231 14.59 10.82 -2.74
CA HIS A 231 15.69 11.28 -3.60
C HIS A 231 15.37 11.17 -5.10
N ALA A 232 14.11 10.92 -5.46
CA ALA A 232 13.67 10.62 -6.82
C ALA A 232 14.26 9.29 -7.38
N GLY A 233 14.75 8.41 -6.52
CA GLY A 233 15.26 7.08 -6.85
C GLY A 233 14.17 6.01 -6.88
N HIS A 234 14.58 4.78 -7.17
CA HIS A 234 13.68 3.62 -7.26
C HIS A 234 13.84 2.62 -6.11
N GLY A 235 14.59 3.01 -5.06
CA GLY A 235 14.92 2.14 -3.94
C GLY A 235 13.87 2.05 -2.83
N TYR A 236 12.69 2.69 -2.96
CA TYR A 236 11.69 2.88 -1.92
C TYR A 236 11.23 1.58 -1.24
N LEU A 237 11.10 0.46 -1.94
CA LEU A 237 10.75 -0.84 -1.32
C LEU A 237 11.77 -1.31 -0.27
N LYS A 238 13.04 -0.89 -0.41
CA LYS A 238 14.12 -1.21 0.52
C LYS A 238 14.40 -0.05 1.49
N ALA A 239 14.34 1.17 0.99
CA ALA A 239 14.62 2.38 1.77
C ALA A 239 13.52 2.69 2.81
N GLY A 240 12.29 2.23 2.57
CA GLY A 240 11.17 2.41 3.49
C GLY A 240 10.59 3.83 3.49
N HIS A 241 10.80 4.61 2.44
CA HIS A 241 10.16 5.92 2.24
C HIS A 241 9.76 6.10 0.78
N ILE A 242 8.59 6.69 0.55
CA ILE A 242 7.92 6.72 -0.74
C ILE A 242 7.27 8.08 -1.00
N VAL A 243 7.26 8.48 -2.28
CA VAL A 243 6.43 9.56 -2.82
C VAL A 243 5.76 9.05 -4.09
N ALA A 244 4.46 9.26 -4.21
CA ALA A 244 3.67 8.87 -5.37
C ALA A 244 2.72 9.99 -5.79
N ALA A 245 2.69 10.35 -7.06
CA ALA A 245 1.78 11.34 -7.62
C ALA A 245 1.80 11.33 -9.15
N ALA A 246 0.98 12.19 -9.77
CA ALA A 246 1.15 12.55 -11.18
C ALA A 246 2.50 13.27 -11.40
N PRO A 247 3.12 13.19 -12.60
CA PRO A 247 4.51 13.61 -12.82
C PRO A 247 4.84 15.05 -12.38
N ARG A 248 3.94 16.00 -12.61
CA ARG A 248 4.16 17.42 -12.27
C ARG A 248 4.03 17.65 -10.76
N VAL A 249 2.99 17.08 -10.15
CA VAL A 249 2.76 17.14 -8.70
C VAL A 249 3.92 16.48 -7.95
N LEU A 250 4.39 15.31 -8.42
CA LEU A 250 5.54 14.62 -7.83
C LEU A 250 6.78 15.52 -7.76
N LYS A 251 7.10 16.21 -8.85
CA LYS A 251 8.25 17.13 -8.91
C LYS A 251 8.15 18.23 -7.84
N GLU A 252 6.98 18.83 -7.71
CA GLU A 252 6.76 19.88 -6.70
C GLU A 252 6.79 19.34 -5.27
N MET A 253 6.19 18.14 -5.04
CA MET A 253 6.31 17.47 -3.74
C MET A 253 7.76 17.20 -3.37
N LEU A 254 8.57 16.66 -4.27
CA LEU A 254 9.99 16.39 -4.01
C LEU A 254 10.78 17.67 -3.71
N ASN A 255 10.54 18.76 -4.43
CA ASN A 255 11.17 20.05 -4.17
C ASN A 255 10.88 20.58 -2.74
N LYS A 256 9.71 20.26 -2.17
CA LYS A 256 9.31 20.65 -0.81
C LYS A 256 9.79 19.65 0.25
N ILE A 257 9.83 18.37 -0.07
CA ILE A 257 10.20 17.28 0.83
C ILE A 257 11.71 17.21 1.05
N GLN A 258 12.52 17.29 -0.01
CA GLN A 258 13.97 17.11 0.06
C GLN A 258 14.69 18.03 1.03
N PRO A 259 14.39 19.35 1.12
CA PRO A 259 15.01 20.24 2.10
C PRO A 259 14.70 19.88 3.56
N CYS A 260 13.62 19.13 3.80
CA CYS A 260 13.14 18.75 5.14
C CYS A 260 13.76 17.46 5.68
N LEU A 261 14.54 16.73 4.86
CA LEU A 261 15.10 15.44 5.22
C LEU A 261 15.98 15.50 6.48
N ALA A 262 15.97 14.44 7.27
CA ALA A 262 16.90 14.26 8.37
C ALA A 262 18.33 14.07 7.84
N GLU A 263 19.35 14.43 8.64
CA GLU A 263 20.76 14.37 8.20
C GLU A 263 21.20 12.97 7.75
N ASP A 264 20.71 11.93 8.40
CA ASP A 264 20.98 10.52 8.05
C ASP A 264 20.22 10.02 6.81
N LEU A 265 19.41 10.90 6.21
CA LEU A 265 18.64 10.65 4.99
C LEU A 265 18.97 11.64 3.86
N LYS A 266 19.98 12.50 4.02
CA LYS A 266 20.45 13.44 2.98
C LYS A 266 21.49 12.77 2.02
#